data_ba894b52e5ba7ba196ced2a9981a7900
#
_entry.id   ba894b52e5ba7ba196ced2a9981a7900
#
_cell.length_a   1.000
_cell.length_b   1.000
_cell.length_c   1.000
_cell.angle_alpha   90.00
_cell.angle_beta   90.00
_cell.angle_gamma   90.00
#
_symmetry.space_group_name_H-M   'P 1'
#
loop_
_entity.id
_entity.type
_entity.pdbx_description
1 polymer ?
#
loop_
_entity_poly.entity_id
_entity_poly.type
_entity_poly.pdbx_seq_one_letter_code
_entity_poly.pdbx_strand_id
1 'polypeptide(L)'
;MTDHLTGFSDRLNEALEKKGLPVRGRATELANFFKITPKAAGKWINGEALPDTKRIIDLSKWLGVGVEWLLTGKEPPIKLDNNVDLSQKISLDGRPVPVISWVAAGSFDPIETVLKDTKVDEHLPPLKECGKNGYGLIVVGNSMKPEFKPGDRIYVNPEIQTFDLKTDDLVIIACSGETEATFKKLIIEGGDKYLQPLNPNWPEQIIKLTEDCRLVGKVVGLHRKF
;
A
#
# COMPACT_ATOMS: atom_id res chain seq x y z
N MET A 1 21.41 24.75 -39.48
CA MET A 1 20.79 23.42 -39.75
C MET A 1 21.70 22.22 -39.49
N THR A 2 22.99 22.39 -39.38
CA THR A 2 24.00 21.31 -39.20
C THR A 2 24.13 20.78 -37.77
N ASP A 3 23.70 21.54 -36.77
CA ASP A 3 23.96 21.24 -35.35
C ASP A 3 23.12 20.07 -34.79
N HIS A 4 21.89 19.88 -35.27
CA HIS A 4 21.01 18.78 -34.85
C HIS A 4 21.40 17.41 -35.41
N LEU A 5 21.99 17.38 -36.60
CA LEU A 5 22.43 16.13 -37.26
C LEU A 5 23.69 15.56 -36.61
N THR A 6 24.64 16.44 -36.27
CA THR A 6 25.88 16.06 -35.57
C THR A 6 25.58 15.55 -34.18
N GLY A 7 24.72 16.24 -33.41
CA GLY A 7 24.35 15.79 -32.09
C GLY A 7 23.62 14.46 -32.05
N PHE A 8 22.80 14.13 -33.07
CA PHE A 8 22.18 12.82 -33.21
C PHE A 8 23.21 11.73 -33.49
N SER A 9 24.12 11.95 -34.44
CA SER A 9 25.12 10.92 -34.80
C SER A 9 26.05 10.59 -33.65
N ASP A 10 26.44 11.58 -32.83
CA ASP A 10 27.29 11.39 -31.66
C ASP A 10 26.61 10.51 -30.63
N ARG A 11 25.33 10.79 -30.30
CA ARG A 11 24.52 9.98 -29.36
C ARG A 11 24.22 8.59 -29.92
N LEU A 12 23.96 8.47 -31.20
CA LEU A 12 23.83 7.18 -31.87
C LEU A 12 25.09 6.34 -31.70
N ASN A 13 26.28 6.91 -31.97
CA ASN A 13 27.54 6.25 -31.80
C ASN A 13 27.82 5.84 -30.36
N GLU A 14 27.52 6.71 -29.39
CA GLU A 14 27.61 6.42 -27.97
C GLU A 14 26.72 5.23 -27.59
N ALA A 15 25.46 5.23 -28.02
CA ALA A 15 24.53 4.14 -27.74
C ALA A 15 24.94 2.80 -28.38
N LEU A 16 25.48 2.84 -29.59
CA LEU A 16 26.01 1.66 -30.26
C LEU A 16 27.24 1.09 -29.54
N GLU A 17 28.10 1.95 -29.00
CA GLU A 17 29.25 1.55 -28.18
C GLU A 17 28.81 0.90 -26.88
N LYS A 18 27.88 1.52 -26.14
CA LYS A 18 27.29 0.95 -24.94
C LYS A 18 26.62 -0.41 -25.18
N LYS A 19 26.08 -0.63 -26.38
CA LYS A 19 25.52 -1.91 -26.82
C LYS A 19 26.59 -2.94 -27.17
N GLY A 20 27.88 -2.59 -27.15
CA GLY A 20 28.99 -3.47 -27.45
C GLY A 20 29.30 -3.64 -28.94
N LEU A 21 28.80 -2.75 -29.80
CA LEU A 21 29.07 -2.81 -31.24
C LEU A 21 30.35 -2.04 -31.60
N PRO A 22 31.38 -2.71 -32.14
CA PRO A 22 32.62 -2.07 -32.51
C PRO A 22 32.41 -1.09 -33.66
N VAL A 23 33.28 -0.08 -33.77
CA VAL A 23 33.20 0.95 -34.83
C VAL A 23 33.12 0.35 -36.21
N ARG A 24 33.97 -0.68 -36.46
CA ARG A 24 33.91 -1.45 -37.73
C ARG A 24 32.76 -2.43 -37.68
N GLY A 25 31.80 -2.32 -38.62
CA GLY A 25 30.63 -3.19 -38.71
C GLY A 25 29.32 -2.58 -38.25
N ARG A 26 29.30 -1.47 -37.50
CA ARG A 26 28.06 -0.79 -37.04
C ARG A 26 27.05 -0.56 -38.15
N ALA A 27 27.52 -0.08 -39.32
CA ALA A 27 26.66 0.17 -40.48
C ALA A 27 26.02 -1.13 -41.03
N THR A 28 26.76 -2.23 -41.01
CA THR A 28 26.24 -3.52 -41.44
C THR A 28 25.22 -4.09 -40.47
N GLU A 29 25.45 -4.00 -39.15
CA GLU A 29 24.52 -4.44 -38.15
C GLU A 29 23.22 -3.65 -38.18
N LEU A 30 23.29 -2.31 -38.26
CA LEU A 30 22.11 -1.45 -38.46
C LEU A 30 21.36 -1.78 -39.75
N ALA A 31 22.10 -2.00 -40.83
CA ALA A 31 21.51 -2.35 -42.12
C ALA A 31 20.75 -3.68 -42.07
N ASN A 32 21.30 -4.68 -41.43
CA ASN A 32 20.65 -5.98 -41.22
C ASN A 32 19.37 -5.86 -40.36
N PHE A 33 19.47 -5.15 -39.24
CA PHE A 33 18.32 -4.98 -38.32
C PHE A 33 17.16 -4.21 -38.98
N PHE A 34 17.46 -3.10 -39.65
CA PHE A 34 16.43 -2.23 -40.27
C PHE A 34 16.09 -2.61 -41.71
N LYS A 35 16.71 -3.66 -42.28
CA LYS A 35 16.54 -4.08 -43.68
C LYS A 35 16.78 -2.93 -44.68
N ILE A 36 17.85 -2.19 -44.46
CA ILE A 36 18.32 -1.09 -45.33
C ILE A 36 19.70 -1.39 -45.86
N THR A 37 20.21 -0.52 -46.74
CA THR A 37 21.58 -0.67 -47.25
C THR A 37 22.62 -0.21 -46.22
N PRO A 38 23.81 -0.79 -46.15
CA PRO A 38 24.89 -0.30 -45.30
C PRO A 38 25.26 1.18 -45.56
N LYS A 39 25.09 1.64 -46.80
CA LYS A 39 25.26 3.05 -47.16
C LYS A 39 24.23 3.96 -46.47
N ALA A 40 22.97 3.54 -46.40
CA ALA A 40 21.93 4.29 -45.72
C ALA A 40 22.17 4.33 -44.20
N ALA A 41 22.55 3.20 -43.59
CA ALA A 41 22.91 3.14 -42.19
C ALA A 41 24.15 4.00 -41.87
N GLY A 42 25.15 4.00 -42.77
CA GLY A 42 26.31 4.85 -42.64
C GLY A 42 26.00 6.35 -42.61
N LYS A 43 25.01 6.80 -43.35
CA LYS A 43 24.57 8.20 -43.31
C LYS A 43 24.03 8.61 -41.92
N TRP A 44 23.37 7.71 -41.20
CA TRP A 44 22.89 7.97 -39.82
C TRP A 44 24.06 8.07 -38.85
N ILE A 45 25.02 7.17 -38.96
CA ILE A 45 26.24 7.11 -38.15
C ILE A 45 27.13 8.34 -38.34
N ASN A 46 27.20 8.84 -39.60
CA ASN A 46 28.04 9.99 -39.95
C ASN A 46 27.32 11.34 -39.82
N GLY A 47 26.03 11.35 -39.41
CA GLY A 47 25.27 12.60 -39.28
C GLY A 47 24.89 13.25 -40.64
N GLU A 48 24.88 12.47 -41.71
CA GLU A 48 24.49 12.95 -43.05
C GLU A 48 22.99 12.92 -43.27
N ALA A 49 22.26 12.08 -42.51
CA ALA A 49 20.80 11.99 -42.54
C ALA A 49 20.24 11.45 -41.22
N LEU A 50 18.98 11.81 -40.90
CA LEU A 50 18.23 11.19 -39.85
C LEU A 50 17.38 10.02 -40.37
N PRO A 51 17.16 8.98 -39.56
CA PRO A 51 16.11 8.00 -39.84
C PRO A 51 14.73 8.66 -39.85
N ASP A 52 13.75 8.05 -40.53
CA ASP A 52 12.37 8.47 -40.42
C ASP A 52 11.82 8.21 -38.98
N THR A 53 10.70 8.85 -38.66
CA THR A 53 10.11 8.82 -37.29
C THR A 53 9.85 7.40 -36.78
N LYS A 54 9.40 6.49 -37.67
CA LYS A 54 9.14 5.10 -37.30
C LYS A 54 10.46 4.39 -36.95
N ARG A 55 11.48 4.57 -37.76
CA ARG A 55 12.79 3.97 -37.53
C ARG A 55 13.52 4.53 -36.32
N ILE A 56 13.32 5.81 -35.99
CA ILE A 56 13.87 6.40 -34.77
C ILE A 56 13.28 5.71 -33.52
N ILE A 57 11.97 5.43 -33.49
CA ILE A 57 11.31 4.72 -32.40
C ILE A 57 11.86 3.29 -32.28
N ASP A 58 11.99 2.58 -33.41
CA ASP A 58 12.51 1.21 -33.40
C ASP A 58 14.01 1.19 -33.01
N LEU A 59 14.78 2.19 -33.43
CA LEU A 59 16.18 2.37 -33.10
C LEU A 59 16.38 2.61 -31.60
N SER A 60 15.58 3.49 -31.00
CA SER A 60 15.62 3.77 -29.55
C SER A 60 15.32 2.53 -28.72
N LYS A 61 14.32 1.74 -29.11
CA LYS A 61 13.97 0.46 -28.46
C LYS A 61 15.11 -0.55 -28.60
N TRP A 62 15.68 -0.68 -29.79
CA TRP A 62 16.76 -1.61 -30.03
C TRP A 62 18.03 -1.25 -29.27
N LEU A 63 18.34 0.04 -29.14
CA LEU A 63 19.47 0.55 -28.38
C LEU A 63 19.22 0.59 -26.86
N GLY A 64 17.97 0.54 -26.41
CA GLY A 64 17.61 0.66 -25.00
C GLY A 64 17.72 2.10 -24.47
N VAL A 65 17.56 3.11 -25.34
CA VAL A 65 17.65 4.54 -24.99
C VAL A 65 16.34 5.27 -25.28
N GLY A 66 16.12 6.41 -24.63
CA GLY A 66 14.95 7.25 -24.89
C GLY A 66 14.98 7.89 -26.28
N VAL A 67 13.83 7.97 -26.97
CA VAL A 67 13.70 8.68 -28.26
C VAL A 67 14.11 10.13 -28.13
N GLU A 68 13.67 10.81 -27.07
CA GLU A 68 13.98 12.21 -26.80
C GLU A 68 15.48 12.41 -26.58
N TRP A 69 16.10 11.54 -25.79
CA TRP A 69 17.55 11.59 -25.60
C TRP A 69 18.30 11.39 -26.91
N LEU A 70 17.91 10.43 -27.72
CA LEU A 70 18.56 10.14 -28.99
C LEU A 70 18.49 11.36 -29.95
N LEU A 71 17.35 12.06 -29.95
CA LEU A 71 17.14 13.22 -30.83
C LEU A 71 17.72 14.52 -30.27
N THR A 72 17.58 14.78 -28.98
CA THR A 72 17.83 16.08 -28.37
C THR A 72 18.94 16.10 -27.32
N GLY A 73 19.35 14.91 -26.82
CA GLY A 73 20.26 14.76 -25.68
C GLY A 73 19.62 14.97 -24.32
N LYS A 74 18.33 15.28 -24.25
CA LYS A 74 17.61 15.37 -22.98
C LYS A 74 17.24 13.99 -22.50
N GLU A 75 17.66 13.63 -21.30
CA GLU A 75 17.18 12.42 -20.66
C GLU A 75 15.68 12.57 -20.33
N PRO A 76 14.89 11.52 -20.58
CA PRO A 76 13.52 11.55 -20.11
C PRO A 76 13.52 11.74 -18.59
N PRO A 77 12.55 12.47 -18.04
CA PRO A 77 12.43 12.58 -16.59
C PRO A 77 12.40 11.18 -15.99
N ILE A 78 13.13 10.99 -14.89
CA ILE A 78 13.16 9.72 -14.15
C ILE A 78 11.70 9.32 -13.91
N LYS A 79 11.25 8.24 -14.53
CA LYS A 79 9.98 7.63 -14.16
C LYS A 79 10.18 7.03 -12.78
N LEU A 80 9.73 7.76 -11.76
CA LEU A 80 9.54 7.18 -10.44
C LEU A 80 8.54 6.04 -10.60
N ASP A 81 8.89 4.87 -10.08
CA ASP A 81 7.94 3.76 -9.97
C ASP A 81 6.71 4.27 -9.22
N ASN A 82 5.60 4.29 -9.91
CA ASN A 82 4.34 4.73 -9.31
C ASN A 82 3.73 3.55 -8.56
N ASN A 83 4.13 3.39 -7.29
CA ASN A 83 3.61 2.35 -6.40
C ASN A 83 2.15 2.63 -5.96
N VAL A 84 1.51 3.62 -6.55
CA VAL A 84 0.13 4.00 -6.23
C VAL A 84 -0.79 3.49 -7.33
N ASP A 85 -1.69 2.61 -6.95
CA ASP A 85 -2.80 2.19 -7.81
C ASP A 85 -3.89 3.29 -7.80
N LEU A 86 -3.91 4.10 -8.85
CA LEU A 86 -4.88 5.19 -9.02
C LEU A 86 -6.28 4.70 -9.46
N SER A 87 -6.44 3.41 -9.75
CA SER A 87 -7.73 2.84 -10.14
C SER A 87 -8.66 2.63 -8.96
N GLN A 88 -8.11 2.50 -7.75
CA GLN A 88 -8.87 2.35 -6.52
C GLN A 88 -9.19 3.73 -5.93
N LYS A 89 -10.37 4.23 -6.22
CA LYS A 89 -10.93 5.38 -5.54
C LYS A 89 -11.51 4.92 -4.20
N ILE A 90 -10.84 5.24 -3.10
CA ILE A 90 -11.43 5.08 -1.77
C ILE A 90 -12.44 6.22 -1.62
N SER A 91 -13.72 5.88 -1.63
CA SER A 91 -14.77 6.84 -1.25
C SER A 91 -14.68 7.05 0.27
N LEU A 92 -14.53 8.29 0.68
CA LEU A 92 -14.64 8.71 2.08
C LEU A 92 -16.10 9.02 2.45
N ASP A 93 -17.07 8.52 1.66
CA ASP A 93 -18.48 8.66 1.98
C ASP A 93 -18.83 7.83 3.21
N GLY A 94 -19.43 8.45 4.17
CA GLY A 94 -19.84 7.78 5.40
C GLY A 94 -19.77 8.68 6.63
N ARG A 95 -20.19 8.12 7.74
CA ARG A 95 -20.15 8.79 9.04
C ARG A 95 -18.75 8.76 9.64
N PRO A 96 -18.20 9.90 10.11
CA PRO A 96 -16.99 9.87 10.91
C PRO A 96 -17.15 8.94 12.13
N VAL A 97 -16.11 8.17 12.44
CA VAL A 97 -16.14 7.16 13.49
C VAL A 97 -15.66 7.79 14.79
N PRO A 98 -16.53 7.92 15.84
CA PRO A 98 -16.15 8.53 17.09
C PRO A 98 -15.15 7.66 17.86
N VAL A 99 -14.14 8.28 18.46
CA VAL A 99 -13.20 7.60 19.37
C VAL A 99 -13.71 7.72 20.79
N ILE A 100 -13.88 6.58 21.48
CA ILE A 100 -14.36 6.51 22.86
C ILE A 100 -13.29 5.93 23.78
N SER A 101 -13.50 6.03 25.09
CA SER A 101 -12.61 5.43 26.08
C SER A 101 -12.83 3.93 26.25
N TRP A 102 -11.83 3.21 26.78
CA TRP A 102 -11.93 1.79 27.12
C TRP A 102 -12.98 1.51 28.19
N VAL A 103 -13.17 2.44 29.13
CA VAL A 103 -14.22 2.38 30.15
C VAL A 103 -15.61 2.45 29.49
N ALA A 104 -15.81 3.41 28.58
CA ALA A 104 -17.06 3.54 27.84
C ALA A 104 -17.35 2.28 27.00
N ALA A 105 -16.33 1.72 26.33
CA ALA A 105 -16.48 0.47 25.59
C ALA A 105 -16.76 -0.75 26.49
N GLY A 106 -16.24 -0.76 27.71
CA GLY A 106 -16.47 -1.80 28.73
C GLY A 106 -17.83 -1.70 29.42
N SER A 107 -18.54 -0.59 29.28
CA SER A 107 -19.90 -0.40 29.89
C SER A 107 -20.84 -1.50 29.39
N PHE A 108 -21.70 -1.97 30.30
CA PHE A 108 -22.75 -2.94 29.97
C PHE A 108 -23.98 -2.31 29.30
N ASP A 109 -23.97 -1.01 29.09
CA ASP A 109 -25.05 -0.30 28.39
C ASP A 109 -25.00 -0.58 26.86
N PRO A 110 -26.15 -0.47 26.18
CA PRO A 110 -26.20 -0.56 24.72
C PRO A 110 -25.28 0.49 24.10
N ILE A 111 -24.49 0.08 23.11
CA ILE A 111 -23.50 0.96 22.48
C ILE A 111 -24.09 2.26 21.92
N GLU A 112 -25.33 2.23 21.46
CA GLU A 112 -26.05 3.42 20.98
C GLU A 112 -26.25 4.46 22.07
N THR A 113 -26.49 4.02 23.32
CA THR A 113 -26.60 4.89 24.52
C THR A 113 -25.21 5.44 24.85
N VAL A 114 -24.22 4.55 24.93
CA VAL A 114 -22.82 4.94 25.20
C VAL A 114 -22.33 6.01 24.23
N LEU A 115 -22.60 5.85 22.94
CA LEU A 115 -22.18 6.81 21.90
C LEU A 115 -22.91 8.17 22.00
N LYS A 116 -24.13 8.20 22.56
CA LYS A 116 -24.87 9.47 22.78
C LYS A 116 -24.39 10.23 24.00
N ASP A 117 -24.05 9.50 25.05
CA ASP A 117 -23.73 10.07 26.36
C ASP A 117 -22.23 10.34 26.54
N THR A 118 -21.39 9.76 25.67
CA THR A 118 -19.94 9.95 25.71
C THR A 118 -19.52 11.23 25.01
N LYS A 119 -18.74 12.07 25.68
CA LYS A 119 -18.08 13.19 25.03
C LYS A 119 -16.99 12.66 24.08
N VAL A 120 -17.14 12.99 22.80
CA VAL A 120 -16.22 12.56 21.74
C VAL A 120 -15.32 13.73 21.36
N ASP A 121 -14.04 13.60 21.65
CA ASP A 121 -13.03 14.63 21.33
C ASP A 121 -12.30 14.35 19.99
N GLU A 122 -12.30 13.10 19.51
CA GLU A 122 -11.63 12.69 18.26
C GLU A 122 -12.58 11.85 17.40
N HIS A 123 -12.50 12.07 16.07
CA HIS A 123 -13.18 11.25 15.07
C HIS A 123 -12.17 10.70 14.06
N LEU A 124 -12.34 9.45 13.69
CA LEU A 124 -11.59 8.81 12.62
C LEU A 124 -12.32 8.98 11.28
N PRO A 125 -11.59 8.88 10.16
CA PRO A 125 -12.21 8.80 8.84
C PRO A 125 -13.28 7.71 8.76
N PRO A 126 -14.32 7.88 7.91
CA PRO A 126 -15.31 6.84 7.70
C PRO A 126 -14.70 5.51 7.29
N LEU A 127 -15.20 4.41 7.85
CA LEU A 127 -14.87 3.04 7.47
C LEU A 127 -16.16 2.22 7.42
N LYS A 128 -16.50 1.70 6.25
CA LYS A 128 -17.76 0.98 6.01
C LYS A 128 -17.90 -0.26 6.87
N GLU A 129 -16.81 -0.96 7.08
CA GLU A 129 -16.72 -2.20 7.87
C GLU A 129 -17.03 -1.99 9.35
N CYS A 130 -16.98 -0.75 9.84
CA CYS A 130 -17.37 -0.41 11.22
C CYS A 130 -18.87 -0.58 11.49
N GLY A 131 -19.72 -0.61 10.46
CA GLY A 131 -21.16 -0.64 10.63
C GLY A 131 -21.74 0.72 11.11
N LYS A 132 -23.04 0.72 11.39
CA LYS A 132 -23.77 1.94 11.77
C LYS A 132 -23.33 2.50 13.13
N ASN A 133 -23.07 1.63 14.10
CA ASN A 133 -22.70 1.98 15.47
C ASN A 133 -21.21 1.79 15.77
N GLY A 134 -20.38 1.74 14.70
CA GLY A 134 -18.94 1.60 14.83
C GLY A 134 -18.29 2.76 15.58
N TYR A 135 -17.24 2.44 16.31
CA TYR A 135 -16.44 3.39 17.09
C TYR A 135 -14.95 3.07 17.01
N GLY A 136 -14.14 4.03 17.45
CA GLY A 136 -12.70 3.88 17.57
C GLY A 136 -12.24 3.74 19.01
N LEU A 137 -11.13 3.03 19.22
CA LEU A 137 -10.41 2.99 20.50
C LEU A 137 -8.95 3.33 20.26
N ILE A 138 -8.31 3.98 21.25
CA ILE A 138 -6.86 4.22 21.23
C ILE A 138 -6.18 3.05 21.92
N VAL A 139 -5.27 2.37 21.21
CA VAL A 139 -4.50 1.25 21.78
C VAL A 139 -3.64 1.76 22.93
N VAL A 140 -3.76 1.11 24.07
CA VAL A 140 -2.92 1.31 25.25
C VAL A 140 -2.19 0.00 25.61
N GLY A 141 -1.03 0.13 26.23
CA GLY A 141 -0.24 -1.04 26.61
C GLY A 141 0.46 -1.71 25.44
N ASN A 142 1.07 -2.88 25.70
CA ASN A 142 1.99 -3.56 24.82
C ASN A 142 1.57 -5.01 24.46
N SER A 143 0.41 -5.47 24.94
CA SER A 143 -0.03 -6.86 24.74
C SER A 143 -0.26 -7.24 23.28
N MET A 144 -0.51 -6.26 22.41
CA MET A 144 -0.80 -6.48 21.00
C MET A 144 0.35 -6.08 20.06
N LYS A 145 1.55 -5.80 20.59
CA LYS A 145 2.76 -5.59 19.80
C LYS A 145 3.24 -6.90 19.14
N PRO A 146 3.94 -6.82 17.99
CA PRO A 146 4.36 -5.60 17.26
C PRO A 146 3.28 -5.02 16.36
N GLU A 147 2.19 -5.74 16.08
CA GLU A 147 1.14 -5.39 15.13
C GLU A 147 0.48 -4.05 15.50
N PHE A 148 0.09 -3.90 16.78
CA PHE A 148 -0.57 -2.72 17.30
C PHE A 148 0.31 -2.07 18.37
N LYS A 149 0.55 -0.76 18.20
CA LYS A 149 1.40 0.03 19.10
C LYS A 149 0.55 0.95 19.96
N PRO A 150 0.98 1.28 21.19
CA PRO A 150 0.32 2.34 21.97
C PRO A 150 0.20 3.62 21.13
N GLY A 151 -1.01 4.22 21.16
CA GLY A 151 -1.33 5.39 20.36
C GLY A 151 -1.95 5.10 18.99
N ASP A 152 -1.94 3.85 18.50
CA ASP A 152 -2.73 3.46 17.32
C ASP A 152 -4.24 3.62 17.62
N ARG A 153 -5.02 3.87 16.57
CA ARG A 153 -6.48 3.87 16.65
C ARG A 153 -7.01 2.65 15.93
N ILE A 154 -7.84 1.88 16.59
CA ILE A 154 -8.50 0.71 16.01
C ILE A 154 -9.97 1.00 15.78
N TYR A 155 -10.49 0.53 14.66
CA TYR A 155 -11.90 0.59 14.31
C TYR A 155 -12.60 -0.65 14.83
N VAL A 156 -13.71 -0.47 15.51
CA VAL A 156 -14.49 -1.54 16.15
C VAL A 156 -15.90 -1.57 15.58
N ASN A 157 -16.32 -2.74 15.12
CA ASN A 157 -17.69 -3.02 14.73
C ASN A 157 -18.41 -3.78 15.86
N PRO A 158 -19.35 -3.15 16.56
CA PRO A 158 -20.11 -3.79 17.65
C PRO A 158 -21.28 -4.64 17.16
N GLU A 159 -21.62 -4.59 15.87
CA GLU A 159 -22.78 -5.29 15.30
C GLU A 159 -22.46 -6.74 14.92
N ILE A 160 -21.19 -7.14 14.90
CA ILE A 160 -20.76 -8.50 14.64
C ILE A 160 -21.21 -9.42 15.77
N GLN A 161 -21.91 -10.48 15.42
CA GLN A 161 -22.43 -11.43 16.40
C GLN A 161 -21.37 -12.48 16.79
N THR A 162 -21.50 -13.03 17.99
CA THR A 162 -20.51 -13.98 18.52
C THR A 162 -20.38 -15.25 17.65
N PHE A 163 -21.43 -15.66 16.94
CA PHE A 163 -21.43 -16.83 16.07
C PHE A 163 -20.75 -16.58 14.72
N ASP A 164 -20.55 -15.30 14.33
CA ASP A 164 -19.83 -14.92 13.11
C ASP A 164 -18.31 -14.84 13.30
N LEU A 165 -17.88 -14.94 14.56
CA LEU A 165 -16.44 -14.88 14.89
C LEU A 165 -15.72 -16.16 14.52
N LYS A 166 -14.45 -15.98 14.12
CA LYS A 166 -13.52 -17.04 13.72
C LYS A 166 -12.24 -16.95 14.55
N THR A 167 -11.53 -18.05 14.60
CA THR A 167 -10.15 -18.04 15.10
C THR A 167 -9.33 -17.01 14.33
N ASP A 168 -8.44 -16.32 15.03
CA ASP A 168 -7.61 -15.20 14.61
C ASP A 168 -8.34 -13.86 14.46
N ASP A 169 -9.65 -13.79 14.71
CA ASP A 169 -10.33 -12.50 14.80
C ASP A 169 -9.78 -11.66 15.96
N LEU A 170 -9.66 -10.37 15.73
CA LEU A 170 -9.27 -9.40 16.73
C LEU A 170 -10.53 -8.85 17.42
N VAL A 171 -10.63 -9.00 18.71
CA VAL A 171 -11.86 -8.73 19.44
C VAL A 171 -11.65 -7.82 20.64
N ILE A 172 -12.71 -7.08 20.97
CA ILE A 172 -12.83 -6.32 22.20
C ILE A 172 -13.79 -7.06 23.12
N ILE A 173 -13.32 -7.39 24.31
CA ILE A 173 -14.05 -8.17 25.31
C ILE A 173 -14.16 -7.36 26.59
N ALA A 174 -15.31 -7.40 27.24
CA ALA A 174 -15.52 -6.90 28.58
C ALA A 174 -15.96 -8.02 29.49
N CYS A 175 -15.39 -8.11 30.70
CA CYS A 175 -15.72 -9.13 31.70
C CYS A 175 -16.29 -8.47 32.97
N SER A 176 -17.21 -9.15 33.63
CA SER A 176 -17.78 -8.69 34.91
C SER A 176 -16.66 -8.55 35.94
N GLY A 177 -16.67 -7.43 36.67
CA GLY A 177 -15.61 -7.14 37.65
C GLY A 177 -14.44 -6.32 37.11
N GLU A 178 -14.29 -6.22 35.80
CA GLU A 178 -13.32 -5.34 35.16
C GLU A 178 -13.96 -4.00 34.78
N THR A 179 -13.24 -2.91 34.96
CA THR A 179 -13.73 -1.56 34.64
C THR A 179 -13.51 -1.18 33.20
N GLU A 180 -12.62 -1.88 32.50
CA GLU A 180 -12.23 -1.58 31.14
C GLU A 180 -12.35 -2.82 30.25
N ALA A 181 -12.69 -2.62 28.99
CA ALA A 181 -12.62 -3.67 27.99
C ALA A 181 -11.16 -4.01 27.63
N THR A 182 -10.94 -5.20 27.12
CA THR A 182 -9.62 -5.67 26.68
C THR A 182 -9.57 -5.98 25.20
N PHE A 183 -8.41 -5.78 24.58
CA PHE A 183 -8.13 -6.05 23.16
C PHE A 183 -7.24 -7.28 23.05
N LYS A 184 -7.70 -8.34 22.38
CA LYS A 184 -6.97 -9.59 22.17
C LYS A 184 -7.33 -10.23 20.82
N LYS A 185 -6.56 -11.24 20.46
CA LYS A 185 -6.87 -12.18 19.38
C LYS A 185 -7.72 -13.32 19.94
N LEU A 186 -8.77 -13.70 19.21
CA LEU A 186 -9.65 -14.79 19.56
C LEU A 186 -9.10 -16.12 19.02
N ILE A 187 -9.13 -17.15 19.84
CA ILE A 187 -8.91 -18.55 19.44
C ILE A 187 -10.17 -19.33 19.79
N ILE A 188 -10.67 -20.12 18.84
CA ILE A 188 -11.81 -21.01 19.03
C ILE A 188 -11.32 -22.43 18.82
N GLU A 189 -11.39 -23.27 19.87
CA GLU A 189 -10.96 -24.65 19.83
C GLU A 189 -11.90 -25.54 20.66
N GLY A 190 -12.38 -26.62 20.07
CA GLY A 190 -13.25 -27.59 20.76
C GLY A 190 -14.59 -27.02 21.28
N GLY A 191 -15.02 -25.86 20.77
CA GLY A 191 -16.20 -25.15 21.28
C GLY A 191 -15.90 -24.12 22.37
N ASP A 192 -14.72 -24.18 22.95
CA ASP A 192 -14.21 -23.18 23.89
C ASP A 192 -13.61 -21.97 23.16
N LYS A 193 -13.60 -20.83 23.82
CA LYS A 193 -13.00 -19.57 23.31
C LYS A 193 -11.88 -19.14 24.24
N TYR A 194 -10.79 -18.70 23.63
CA TYR A 194 -9.62 -18.21 24.33
C TYR A 194 -9.20 -16.86 23.75
N LEU A 195 -8.56 -16.06 24.59
CA LEU A 195 -7.97 -14.78 24.19
C LEU A 195 -6.45 -14.90 24.21
N GLN A 196 -5.82 -14.42 23.16
CA GLN A 196 -4.36 -14.44 23.02
C GLN A 196 -3.84 -13.02 22.75
N PRO A 197 -2.83 -12.54 23.48
CA PRO A 197 -2.06 -11.37 23.08
C PRO A 197 -1.24 -11.68 21.83
N LEU A 198 -0.97 -10.67 21.00
CA LEU A 198 -0.06 -10.81 19.86
C LEU A 198 1.41 -10.70 20.28
N ASN A 199 1.68 -10.10 21.44
CA ASN A 199 3.03 -9.98 21.95
C ASN A 199 3.53 -11.32 22.51
N PRO A 200 4.52 -11.96 21.88
CA PRO A 200 5.04 -13.26 22.34
C PRO A 200 5.73 -13.19 23.71
N ASN A 201 6.13 -11.99 24.15
CA ASN A 201 6.76 -11.77 25.46
C ASN A 201 5.75 -11.33 26.53
N TRP A 202 4.45 -11.39 26.25
CA TRP A 202 3.43 -11.07 27.24
C TRP A 202 3.34 -12.21 28.26
N PRO A 203 3.27 -11.93 29.59
CA PRO A 203 3.32 -12.97 30.61
C PRO A 203 2.21 -14.01 30.49
N GLU A 204 1.01 -13.57 30.18
CA GLU A 204 -0.16 -14.43 30.06
C GLU A 204 -0.52 -14.61 28.57
N GLN A 205 -0.15 -15.78 28.03
CA GLN A 205 -0.25 -16.05 26.60
C GLN A 205 -1.63 -16.54 26.15
N ILE A 206 -2.40 -17.19 27.02
CA ILE A 206 -3.72 -17.72 26.71
C ILE A 206 -4.63 -17.52 27.93
N ILE A 207 -5.76 -16.88 27.72
CA ILE A 207 -6.79 -16.65 28.73
C ILE A 207 -8.07 -17.33 28.27
N LYS A 208 -8.61 -18.27 29.03
CA LYS A 208 -9.90 -18.88 28.69
C LYS A 208 -11.02 -17.85 28.92
N LEU A 209 -11.87 -17.69 27.92
CA LEU A 209 -13.04 -16.82 28.03
C LEU A 209 -14.09 -17.51 28.90
N THR A 210 -14.55 -16.80 29.90
CA THR A 210 -15.56 -17.27 30.85
C THR A 210 -16.97 -16.72 30.50
N GLU A 211 -18.01 -17.27 31.11
CA GLU A 211 -19.40 -16.87 30.81
C GLU A 211 -19.73 -15.45 31.27
N ASP A 212 -18.99 -14.89 32.20
CA ASP A 212 -19.09 -13.53 32.68
C ASP A 212 -18.45 -12.48 31.74
N CYS A 213 -17.84 -12.94 30.65
CA CYS A 213 -17.27 -12.09 29.63
C CYS A 213 -18.18 -11.99 28.38
N ARG A 214 -18.27 -10.81 27.82
CA ARG A 214 -19.03 -10.56 26.60
C ARG A 214 -18.20 -9.95 25.49
N LEU A 215 -18.59 -10.23 24.26
CA LEU A 215 -18.08 -9.54 23.08
C LEU A 215 -18.60 -8.11 23.08
N VAL A 216 -17.70 -7.15 22.95
CA VAL A 216 -18.02 -5.73 22.79
C VAL A 216 -17.97 -5.34 21.30
N GLY A 217 -17.10 -5.97 20.55
CA GLY A 217 -17.01 -5.79 19.11
C GLY A 217 -15.79 -6.46 18.49
N LYS A 218 -15.80 -6.51 17.16
CA LYS A 218 -14.68 -7.00 16.36
C LYS A 218 -13.89 -5.81 15.82
N VAL A 219 -12.56 -5.91 15.87
CA VAL A 219 -11.66 -4.92 15.26
C VAL A 219 -11.62 -5.17 13.75
N VAL A 220 -11.94 -4.13 12.98
CA VAL A 220 -12.09 -4.19 11.52
C VAL A 220 -11.12 -3.28 10.76
N GLY A 221 -10.33 -2.49 11.48
CA GLY A 221 -9.35 -1.61 10.85
C GLY A 221 -8.38 -0.98 11.85
N LEU A 222 -7.31 -0.42 11.30
CA LEU A 222 -6.26 0.28 12.03
C LEU A 222 -6.02 1.65 11.38
N HIS A 223 -5.94 2.68 12.19
CA HIS A 223 -5.48 4.01 11.78
C HIS A 223 -4.24 4.40 12.59
N ARG A 224 -3.13 4.63 11.91
CA ARG A 224 -1.86 5.03 12.51
C ARG A 224 -1.42 6.37 11.94
N LYS A 225 -1.09 7.30 12.83
CA LYS A 225 -0.41 8.56 12.47
C LYS A 225 1.10 8.37 12.62
N PHE A 226 1.87 8.87 11.67
CA PHE A 226 3.33 8.85 11.67
C PHE A 226 3.89 10.24 12.00
#